data_34b5ebe4bc1661cd88ac45412d6890d1
#
_entry.id   34b5ebe4bc1661cd88ac45412d6890d1
#
_cell.length_a   1.000
_cell.length_b   1.000
_cell.length_c   1.000
_cell.angle_alpha   90.00
_cell.angle_beta   90.00
_cell.angle_gamma   90.00
#
_symmetry.space_group_name_H-M   'P 1'
#
loop_
_entity.id
_entity.type
_entity.pdbx_description
1 polymer ?
#
loop_
_entity_poly.entity_id
_entity_poly.type
_entity_poly.pdbx_seq_one_letter_code
_entity_poly.pdbx_strand_id
1 'polypeptide(L)'
;RHRNSGMLDLWHCRDGDWQNHVARRNAVVAEAQFPTRTVADFCELGVVANGTGLTPDRAALHAPLLRPVELADAFQLQEDGGLLANTGVIDVFNCLRRADEMSFAGGVFVIVRCDNAKTWDLLRGKGHIVARNTKTAMLFIGQHTLGVEAPMSILSAALLKLPTGAAAPEPRIDLVARTTRDFKQGEILKITDPHHHAVAGLEPELIPAERDHADTPVP
;
A
#
# COMPACT_ATOMS: atom_id res chain seq x y z
N ARG A 1 -6.63 -14.96 15.93
CA ARG A 1 -7.33 -14.64 17.22
C ARG A 1 -8.60 -13.79 17.06
N HIS A 2 -9.15 -13.61 15.86
CA HIS A 2 -10.32 -12.78 15.66
C HIS A 2 -11.57 -13.63 15.45
N ARG A 3 -12.11 -14.15 16.55
CA ARG A 3 -13.35 -14.92 16.59
C ARG A 3 -14.55 -14.06 17.04
N ASN A 4 -14.50 -12.76 16.82
CA ASN A 4 -15.64 -11.92 17.16
C ASN A 4 -16.64 -11.97 16.01
N SER A 5 -17.87 -12.41 16.31
CA SER A 5 -18.96 -12.49 15.31
C SER A 5 -19.19 -11.17 14.58
N GLY A 6 -18.96 -10.03 15.23
CA GLY A 6 -19.03 -8.70 14.63
C GLY A 6 -18.02 -8.47 13.49
N MET A 7 -16.88 -9.19 13.45
CA MET A 7 -15.96 -9.11 12.32
C MET A 7 -16.45 -9.88 11.09
N LEU A 8 -17.31 -10.89 11.26
CA LEU A 8 -17.86 -11.65 10.12
C LEU A 8 -18.77 -10.78 9.26
N ASP A 9 -19.46 -9.79 9.83
CA ASP A 9 -20.29 -8.84 9.10
C ASP A 9 -19.46 -7.91 8.20
N LEU A 10 -18.15 -7.81 8.45
CA LEU A 10 -17.22 -7.05 7.60
C LEU A 10 -16.85 -7.75 6.29
N TRP A 11 -17.25 -9.01 6.10
CA TRP A 11 -16.93 -9.78 4.89
C TRP A 11 -17.77 -9.36 3.67
N HIS A 12 -18.86 -8.65 3.88
CA HIS A 12 -19.77 -8.25 2.81
C HIS A 12 -19.74 -6.74 2.61
N CYS A 13 -19.21 -6.31 1.46
CA CYS A 13 -19.36 -4.94 0.99
C CYS A 13 -20.50 -4.88 -0.02
N ARG A 14 -21.33 -3.83 0.05
CA ARG A 14 -22.29 -3.50 -1.00
C ARG A 14 -21.55 -2.86 -2.17
N ASP A 15 -22.03 -3.07 -3.37
CA ASP A 15 -21.44 -2.48 -4.56
C ASP A 15 -21.44 -0.95 -4.47
N GLY A 16 -20.31 -0.35 -4.81
CA GLY A 16 -20.17 1.11 -4.87
C GLY A 16 -19.99 1.84 -3.53
N ASP A 17 -19.87 1.12 -2.39
CA ASP A 17 -19.74 1.74 -1.06
C ASP A 17 -18.40 1.42 -0.37
N TRP A 18 -17.33 1.39 -1.14
CA TRP A 18 -16.02 1.01 -0.62
C TRP A 18 -15.47 1.99 0.41
N GLN A 19 -15.74 3.29 0.27
CA GLN A 19 -15.28 4.30 1.23
C GLN A 19 -15.84 4.02 2.63
N ASN A 20 -17.16 3.86 2.76
CA ASN A 20 -17.79 3.59 4.04
C ASN A 20 -17.43 2.19 4.57
N HIS A 21 -17.29 1.21 3.69
CA HIS A 21 -16.91 -0.14 4.08
C HIS A 21 -15.50 -0.17 4.67
N VAL A 22 -14.54 0.47 4.01
CA VAL A 22 -13.16 0.60 4.50
C VAL A 22 -13.10 1.43 5.78
N ALA A 23 -13.85 2.54 5.86
CA ALA A 23 -13.89 3.36 7.07
C ALA A 23 -14.38 2.55 8.30
N ARG A 24 -15.42 1.74 8.13
CA ARG A 24 -15.91 0.84 9.21
C ARG A 24 -14.86 -0.19 9.63
N ARG A 25 -14.18 -0.82 8.67
CA ARG A 25 -13.11 -1.79 8.97
C ARG A 25 -11.94 -1.13 9.69
N ASN A 26 -11.52 0.03 9.22
CA ASN A 26 -10.42 0.77 9.83
C ASN A 26 -10.77 1.23 11.26
N ALA A 27 -12.03 1.58 11.53
CA ALA A 27 -12.48 1.91 12.89
C ALA A 27 -12.35 0.72 13.84
N VAL A 28 -12.74 -0.49 13.40
CA VAL A 28 -12.58 -1.72 14.20
C VAL A 28 -11.10 -2.02 14.47
N VAL A 29 -10.24 -1.82 13.48
CA VAL A 29 -8.79 -2.03 13.63
C VAL A 29 -8.19 -1.03 14.60
N ALA A 30 -8.61 0.24 14.52
CA ALA A 30 -8.16 1.30 15.42
C ALA A 30 -8.63 1.05 16.86
N GLU A 31 -9.88 0.64 17.06
CA GLU A 31 -10.41 0.26 18.38
C GLU A 31 -9.64 -0.92 18.99
N ALA A 32 -9.26 -1.88 18.16
CA ALA A 32 -8.45 -3.02 18.56
C ALA A 32 -6.96 -2.70 18.72
N GLN A 33 -6.54 -1.47 18.46
CA GLN A 33 -5.15 -0.99 18.51
C GLN A 33 -4.19 -1.81 17.64
N PHE A 34 -4.64 -2.31 16.51
CA PHE A 34 -3.77 -2.99 15.55
C PHE A 34 -3.05 -1.98 14.67
N PRO A 35 -1.72 -2.10 14.52
CA PRO A 35 -0.99 -1.30 13.57
C PRO A 35 -1.42 -1.66 12.14
N THR A 36 -1.65 -0.64 11.32
CA THR A 36 -2.07 -0.79 9.91
C THR A 36 -1.01 -0.33 8.92
N ARG A 37 0.08 0.26 9.41
CA ARG A 37 1.17 0.80 8.58
C ARG A 37 2.48 0.56 9.30
N THR A 38 3.51 0.25 8.52
CA THR A 38 4.87 0.12 9.03
C THR A 38 5.78 1.15 8.39
N VAL A 39 6.84 1.55 9.04
CA VAL A 39 7.85 2.43 8.43
C VAL A 39 8.47 1.79 7.20
N ALA A 40 8.62 0.46 7.20
CA ALA A 40 9.13 -0.29 6.06
C ALA A 40 8.24 -0.11 4.82
N ASP A 41 6.92 -0.18 4.95
CA ASP A 41 5.98 0.03 3.84
C ASP A 41 6.20 1.41 3.19
N PHE A 42 6.37 2.45 4.00
CA PHE A 42 6.62 3.80 3.50
C PHE A 42 7.99 3.94 2.82
N CYS A 43 9.03 3.28 3.35
CA CYS A 43 10.35 3.25 2.73
C CYS A 43 10.30 2.61 1.34
N GLU A 44 9.65 1.44 1.23
CA GLU A 44 9.51 0.70 -0.02
C GLU A 44 8.69 1.50 -1.05
N LEU A 45 7.57 2.07 -0.63
CA LEU A 45 6.72 2.87 -1.51
C LEU A 45 7.40 4.16 -1.96
N GLY A 46 8.20 4.81 -1.11
CA GLY A 46 9.01 5.97 -1.51
C GLY A 46 9.99 5.63 -2.62
N VAL A 47 10.67 4.48 -2.53
CA VAL A 47 11.57 3.98 -3.58
C VAL A 47 10.80 3.69 -4.87
N VAL A 48 9.64 3.01 -4.77
CA VAL A 48 8.79 2.71 -5.94
C VAL A 48 8.28 3.98 -6.59
N ALA A 49 7.81 4.96 -5.81
CA ALA A 49 7.36 6.26 -6.32
C ALA A 49 8.46 6.96 -7.13
N ASN A 50 9.65 7.06 -6.56
CA ASN A 50 10.79 7.70 -7.20
C ASN A 50 11.30 6.92 -8.43
N GLY A 51 11.04 5.62 -8.48
CA GLY A 51 11.41 4.76 -9.61
C GLY A 51 10.37 4.75 -10.73
N THR A 52 9.11 4.95 -10.45
CA THR A 52 7.99 4.76 -11.40
C THR A 52 7.27 6.05 -11.77
N GLY A 53 7.42 7.09 -10.99
CA GLY A 53 6.66 8.33 -11.12
C GLY A 53 5.24 8.26 -10.55
N LEU A 54 4.87 7.16 -9.89
CA LEU A 54 3.62 7.06 -9.14
C LEU A 54 3.71 7.94 -7.88
N THR A 55 2.57 8.40 -7.39
CA THR A 55 2.50 9.25 -6.20
C THR A 55 1.49 8.71 -5.19
N PRO A 56 1.63 8.96 -3.89
CA PRO A 56 0.59 8.61 -2.94
C PRO A 56 -0.65 9.49 -3.14
N ASP A 57 -1.84 8.90 -3.08
CA ASP A 57 -3.10 9.63 -3.10
C ASP A 57 -3.32 10.42 -1.80
N ARG A 58 -2.74 9.93 -0.72
CA ARG A 58 -2.65 10.56 0.61
C ARG A 58 -1.26 10.38 1.18
N ALA A 59 -0.72 11.41 1.84
CA ALA A 59 0.60 11.36 2.48
C ALA A 59 0.71 10.18 3.48
N ALA A 60 -0.35 9.91 4.22
CA ALA A 60 -0.44 8.81 5.19
C ALA A 60 -0.95 7.49 4.57
N LEU A 61 -1.10 7.39 3.26
CA LEU A 61 -1.69 6.25 2.53
C LEU A 61 -3.13 5.95 2.96
N HIS A 62 -3.87 5.20 2.17
CA HIS A 62 -5.18 4.68 2.58
C HIS A 62 -5.03 3.46 3.51
N ALA A 63 -4.09 2.59 3.20
CA ALA A 63 -3.79 1.36 3.95
C ALA A 63 -5.04 0.59 4.40
N PRO A 64 -6.00 0.31 3.50
CA PRO A 64 -7.27 -0.29 3.88
C PRO A 64 -7.11 -1.74 4.33
N LEU A 65 -7.98 -2.21 5.22
CA LEU A 65 -8.11 -3.62 5.57
C LEU A 65 -8.99 -4.31 4.54
N LEU A 66 -8.39 -5.09 3.64
CA LEU A 66 -9.07 -5.73 2.49
C LEU A 66 -8.67 -7.20 2.33
N ARG A 67 -9.59 -7.97 1.77
CA ARG A 67 -9.24 -9.27 1.20
C ARG A 67 -8.58 -9.07 -0.17
N PRO A 68 -7.63 -9.93 -0.58
CA PRO A 68 -7.00 -9.79 -1.90
C PRO A 68 -8.02 -9.72 -3.06
N VAL A 69 -9.13 -10.46 -2.95
CA VAL A 69 -10.19 -10.45 -3.96
C VAL A 69 -11.00 -9.15 -4.05
N GLU A 70 -10.85 -8.26 -3.11
CA GLU A 70 -11.55 -6.96 -3.05
C GLU A 70 -10.71 -5.80 -3.61
N LEU A 71 -9.41 -6.03 -3.86
CA LEU A 71 -8.48 -4.97 -4.26
C LEU A 71 -8.89 -4.30 -5.58
N ALA A 72 -9.33 -5.10 -6.57
CA ALA A 72 -9.76 -4.56 -7.85
C ALA A 72 -10.99 -3.65 -7.74
N ASP A 73 -11.90 -3.93 -6.81
CA ASP A 73 -13.07 -3.07 -6.55
C ASP A 73 -12.69 -1.84 -5.71
N ALA A 74 -11.88 -2.03 -4.66
CA ALA A 74 -11.60 -0.98 -3.68
C ALA A 74 -10.66 0.10 -4.22
N PHE A 75 -9.59 -0.29 -4.95
CA PHE A 75 -8.62 0.65 -5.53
C PHE A 75 -9.05 1.17 -6.91
N GLN A 76 -10.32 1.55 -7.03
CA GLN A 76 -10.87 2.32 -8.14
C GLN A 76 -10.98 3.79 -7.78
N LEU A 77 -11.25 4.63 -8.77
CA LEU A 77 -11.59 6.02 -8.55
C LEU A 77 -12.90 6.14 -7.74
N GLN A 78 -13.03 7.22 -6.98
CA GLN A 78 -14.21 7.50 -6.17
C GLN A 78 -15.48 7.61 -7.03
N GLU A 79 -15.38 8.13 -8.24
CA GLU A 79 -16.49 8.20 -9.22
C GLU A 79 -16.97 6.79 -9.64
N ASP A 80 -16.13 5.79 -9.53
CA ASP A 80 -16.45 4.38 -9.80
C ASP A 80 -16.82 3.60 -8.53
N GLY A 81 -16.93 4.28 -7.39
CA GLY A 81 -17.27 3.71 -6.09
C GLY A 81 -16.08 3.22 -5.26
N GLY A 82 -14.86 3.50 -5.69
CA GLY A 82 -13.63 3.11 -5.00
C GLY A 82 -13.09 4.16 -4.03
N LEU A 83 -11.83 4.00 -3.64
CA LEU A 83 -11.15 4.82 -2.64
C LEU A 83 -10.37 6.00 -3.23
N LEU A 84 -9.87 5.88 -4.47
CA LEU A 84 -8.86 6.76 -5.01
C LEU A 84 -9.44 8.06 -5.56
N ALA A 85 -8.79 9.18 -5.27
CA ALA A 85 -9.09 10.46 -5.89
C ALA A 85 -8.41 10.57 -7.27
N ASN A 86 -7.27 9.91 -7.46
CA ASN A 86 -6.43 10.03 -8.65
C ASN A 86 -6.03 8.67 -9.21
N THR A 87 -5.59 8.65 -10.46
CA THR A 87 -4.86 7.54 -11.09
C THR A 87 -3.35 7.74 -10.95
N GLY A 88 -2.56 6.70 -11.23
CA GLY A 88 -1.10 6.78 -11.13
C GLY A 88 -0.62 6.87 -9.67
N VAL A 89 -1.33 6.22 -8.76
CA VAL A 89 -1.06 6.26 -7.33
C VAL A 89 -0.41 4.98 -6.83
N ILE A 90 0.29 5.10 -5.70
CA ILE A 90 0.78 3.98 -4.90
C ILE A 90 0.05 3.93 -3.57
N ASP A 91 -0.16 2.72 -3.07
CA ASP A 91 -0.74 2.48 -1.74
C ASP A 91 -0.36 1.09 -1.23
N VAL A 92 -0.68 0.80 0.01
CA VAL A 92 -0.60 -0.52 0.62
C VAL A 92 -1.98 -0.97 1.09
N PHE A 93 -2.13 -2.26 1.38
CA PHE A 93 -3.32 -2.75 2.07
C PHE A 93 -2.96 -3.73 3.17
N ASN A 94 -3.82 -3.80 4.17
CA ASN A 94 -3.74 -4.79 5.22
C ASN A 94 -4.55 -6.02 4.80
N CYS A 95 -3.88 -7.18 4.72
CA CYS A 95 -4.49 -8.39 4.22
C CYS A 95 -5.44 -9.01 5.25
N LEU A 96 -6.74 -8.86 5.02
CA LEU A 96 -7.78 -9.56 5.76
C LEU A 96 -7.94 -10.98 5.21
N ARG A 97 -7.62 -11.99 6.01
CA ARG A 97 -7.70 -13.39 5.62
C ARG A 97 -8.07 -14.29 6.79
N ARG A 98 -8.54 -15.48 6.48
CA ARG A 98 -8.63 -16.59 7.43
C ARG A 98 -7.28 -17.24 7.62
N ALA A 99 -7.13 -18.04 8.67
CA ALA A 99 -5.87 -18.73 8.97
C ALA A 99 -5.45 -19.74 7.89
N ASP A 100 -6.44 -20.29 7.17
CA ASP A 100 -6.30 -21.29 6.09
C ASP A 100 -6.24 -20.67 4.69
N GLU A 101 -6.37 -19.34 4.57
CA GLU A 101 -6.23 -18.62 3.30
C GLU A 101 -4.78 -18.15 3.09
N MET A 102 -4.38 -18.05 1.82
CA MET A 102 -3.05 -17.58 1.43
C MET A 102 -2.77 -16.18 1.98
N SER A 103 -1.57 -15.99 2.52
CA SER A 103 -1.07 -14.66 2.89
C SER A 103 -0.66 -13.89 1.64
N PHE A 104 -0.83 -12.57 1.68
CA PHE A 104 -0.30 -11.66 0.67
C PHE A 104 0.88 -10.84 1.21
N ALA A 105 1.46 -11.25 2.34
CA ALA A 105 2.64 -10.60 2.91
C ALA A 105 3.84 -10.75 1.97
N GLY A 106 4.43 -9.62 1.56
CA GLY A 106 5.48 -9.58 0.55
C GLY A 106 4.96 -9.76 -0.88
N GLY A 107 3.66 -9.60 -1.12
CA GLY A 107 3.08 -9.56 -2.45
C GLY A 107 3.10 -8.16 -3.07
N VAL A 108 3.07 -8.12 -4.39
CA VAL A 108 2.96 -6.89 -5.19
C VAL A 108 1.73 -6.99 -6.06
N PHE A 109 0.96 -5.92 -6.15
CA PHE A 109 -0.21 -5.84 -7.01
C PHE A 109 -0.25 -4.53 -7.80
N VAL A 110 -0.89 -4.60 -8.96
CA VAL A 110 -1.21 -3.44 -9.80
C VAL A 110 -2.68 -3.52 -10.18
N ILE A 111 -3.42 -2.45 -9.93
CA ILE A 111 -4.78 -2.30 -10.41
C ILE A 111 -4.74 -1.54 -11.73
N VAL A 112 -5.22 -2.20 -12.78
CA VAL A 112 -5.23 -1.64 -14.13
C VAL A 112 -6.65 -1.34 -14.57
N ARG A 113 -6.81 -0.25 -15.33
CA ARG A 113 -8.06 0.10 -16.03
C ARG A 113 -7.89 -0.17 -17.51
N CYS A 114 -8.94 -0.67 -18.16
CA CYS A 114 -8.97 -0.87 -19.59
C CYS A 114 -10.41 -0.70 -20.10
N ASP A 115 -10.55 0.03 -21.17
CA ASP A 115 -11.88 0.30 -21.77
C ASP A 115 -12.32 -0.77 -22.78
N ASN A 116 -11.56 -1.85 -22.93
CA ASN A 116 -11.89 -2.95 -23.80
C ASN A 116 -12.58 -4.11 -23.06
N ALA A 117 -13.88 -4.27 -23.24
CA ALA A 117 -14.68 -5.30 -22.56
C ALA A 117 -14.16 -6.73 -22.80
N LYS A 118 -13.62 -7.04 -23.96
CA LYS A 118 -13.06 -8.38 -24.26
C LYS A 118 -11.82 -8.68 -23.42
N THR A 119 -11.08 -7.65 -23.03
CA THR A 119 -9.92 -7.81 -22.15
C THR A 119 -10.35 -8.32 -20.77
N TRP A 120 -11.47 -7.86 -20.25
CA TRP A 120 -11.98 -8.30 -18.94
C TRP A 120 -12.36 -9.76 -18.94
N ASP A 121 -13.03 -10.24 -19.99
CA ASP A 121 -13.40 -11.64 -20.13
C ASP A 121 -12.16 -12.52 -20.24
N LEU A 122 -11.15 -12.06 -21.00
CA LEU A 122 -9.87 -12.75 -21.11
C LEU A 122 -9.15 -12.85 -19.77
N LEU A 123 -9.03 -11.75 -19.04
CA LEU A 123 -8.37 -11.69 -17.74
C LEU A 123 -9.10 -12.55 -16.71
N ARG A 124 -10.44 -12.50 -16.68
CA ARG A 124 -11.25 -13.33 -15.80
C ARG A 124 -11.09 -14.82 -16.14
N GLY A 125 -11.10 -15.16 -17.42
CA GLY A 125 -10.87 -16.54 -17.91
C GLY A 125 -9.48 -17.08 -17.56
N LYS A 126 -8.49 -16.20 -17.37
CA LYS A 126 -7.14 -16.54 -16.93
C LYS A 126 -6.98 -16.52 -15.38
N GLY A 127 -8.05 -16.31 -14.65
CA GLY A 127 -8.04 -16.32 -13.18
C GLY A 127 -7.60 -15.00 -12.53
N HIS A 128 -7.48 -13.90 -13.29
CA HIS A 128 -7.25 -12.60 -12.70
C HIS A 128 -8.48 -12.10 -11.95
N ILE A 129 -8.26 -11.32 -10.89
CA ILE A 129 -9.31 -10.70 -10.12
C ILE A 129 -9.78 -9.46 -10.88
N VAL A 130 -11.01 -9.52 -11.40
CA VAL A 130 -11.68 -8.43 -12.12
C VAL A 130 -12.76 -7.84 -11.23
N ALA A 131 -12.80 -6.52 -11.14
CA ALA A 131 -13.82 -5.80 -10.38
C ALA A 131 -15.23 -6.16 -10.84
N ARG A 132 -16.21 -6.07 -9.94
CA ARG A 132 -17.61 -6.41 -10.21
C ARG A 132 -18.21 -5.53 -11.30
N ASN A 133 -17.85 -4.23 -11.31
CA ASN A 133 -18.28 -3.28 -12.34
C ASN A 133 -17.51 -3.38 -13.66
N THR A 134 -16.54 -4.31 -13.76
CA THR A 134 -15.71 -4.55 -14.95
C THR A 134 -14.91 -3.33 -15.45
N LYS A 135 -14.53 -2.42 -14.57
CA LYS A 135 -13.71 -1.25 -14.93
C LYS A 135 -12.22 -1.46 -14.67
N THR A 136 -11.89 -2.35 -13.72
CA THR A 136 -10.52 -2.60 -13.29
C THR A 136 -10.26 -4.09 -13.11
N ALA A 137 -8.99 -4.45 -13.12
CA ALA A 137 -8.53 -5.79 -12.75
C ALA A 137 -7.23 -5.69 -11.96
N MET A 138 -6.97 -6.70 -11.13
CA MET A 138 -5.73 -6.85 -10.40
C MET A 138 -4.79 -7.82 -11.13
N LEU A 139 -3.58 -7.33 -11.41
CA LEU A 139 -2.42 -8.15 -11.74
C LEU A 139 -1.55 -8.23 -10.49
N PHE A 140 -1.04 -9.41 -10.15
CA PHE A 140 -0.33 -9.55 -8.89
C PHE A 140 0.69 -10.68 -8.89
N ILE A 141 1.69 -10.52 -8.01
CA ILE A 141 2.55 -11.59 -7.54
C ILE A 141 2.25 -11.73 -6.04
N GLY A 142 1.65 -12.84 -5.63
CA GLY A 142 1.17 -13.03 -4.26
C GLY A 142 2.27 -13.12 -3.22
N GLN A 143 3.49 -13.51 -3.63
CA GLN A 143 4.66 -13.59 -2.77
C GLN A 143 5.92 -13.51 -3.62
N HIS A 144 6.83 -12.62 -3.28
CA HIS A 144 8.15 -12.58 -3.89
C HIS A 144 9.18 -13.36 -3.04
N THR A 145 10.25 -13.78 -3.67
CA THR A 145 11.27 -14.64 -3.05
C THR A 145 12.62 -13.90 -3.00
N LEU A 146 12.82 -13.10 -1.95
CA LEU A 146 14.00 -12.24 -1.77
C LEU A 146 15.34 -12.99 -1.97
N GLY A 147 15.44 -14.22 -1.47
CA GLY A 147 16.65 -15.03 -1.59
C GLY A 147 17.04 -15.41 -3.02
N VAL A 148 16.08 -15.36 -3.96
CA VAL A 148 16.32 -15.60 -5.40
C VAL A 148 16.43 -14.30 -6.16
N GLU A 149 15.59 -13.32 -5.84
CA GLU A 149 15.49 -12.05 -6.56
C GLU A 149 16.68 -11.13 -6.32
N ALA A 150 17.21 -11.06 -5.09
CA ALA A 150 18.37 -10.26 -4.78
C ALA A 150 19.65 -10.70 -5.56
N PRO A 151 20.02 -11.98 -5.62
CA PRO A 151 21.10 -12.45 -6.50
C PRO A 151 20.87 -12.10 -7.98
N MET A 152 19.64 -12.19 -8.48
CA MET A 152 19.32 -11.85 -9.86
C MET A 152 19.58 -10.36 -10.13
N SER A 153 19.22 -9.48 -9.21
CA SER A 153 19.50 -8.04 -9.33
C SER A 153 21.00 -7.75 -9.34
N ILE A 154 21.75 -8.39 -8.43
CA ILE A 154 23.21 -8.24 -8.36
C ILE A 154 23.88 -8.73 -9.65
N LEU A 155 23.51 -9.91 -10.12
CA LEU A 155 24.10 -10.49 -11.35
C LEU A 155 23.71 -9.68 -12.58
N SER A 156 22.50 -9.21 -12.67
CA SER A 156 22.04 -8.34 -13.77
C SER A 156 22.87 -7.06 -13.83
N ALA A 157 23.09 -6.40 -12.71
CA ALA A 157 23.93 -5.21 -12.64
C ALA A 157 25.43 -5.53 -12.93
N ALA A 158 25.96 -6.61 -12.34
CA ALA A 158 27.38 -6.95 -12.45
C ALA A 158 27.77 -7.44 -13.86
N LEU A 159 26.98 -8.33 -14.45
CA LEU A 159 27.30 -9.01 -15.69
C LEU A 159 26.73 -8.31 -16.93
N LEU A 160 25.46 -7.89 -16.84
CA LEU A 160 24.74 -7.31 -17.98
C LEU A 160 24.76 -5.78 -17.99
N LYS A 161 25.19 -5.15 -16.89
CA LYS A 161 25.15 -3.69 -16.69
C LYS A 161 23.72 -3.12 -16.80
N LEU A 162 22.73 -3.95 -16.45
CA LEU A 162 21.31 -3.58 -16.50
C LEU A 162 20.78 -3.41 -15.09
N PRO A 163 20.10 -2.30 -14.78
CA PRO A 163 19.36 -2.16 -13.53
C PRO A 163 18.12 -3.05 -13.58
N THR A 164 17.72 -3.62 -12.45
CA THR A 164 16.44 -4.33 -12.31
C THR A 164 15.34 -3.44 -11.71
N GLY A 165 15.71 -2.24 -11.30
CA GLY A 165 14.79 -1.18 -10.89
C GLY A 165 14.61 -0.14 -12.01
N ALA A 166 14.28 1.09 -11.63
CA ALA A 166 14.16 2.19 -12.58
C ALA A 166 15.51 2.55 -13.20
N ALA A 167 15.53 2.74 -14.52
CA ALA A 167 16.73 3.17 -15.23
C ALA A 167 17.15 4.62 -14.87
N ALA A 168 16.18 5.46 -14.54
CA ALA A 168 16.36 6.87 -14.16
C ALA A 168 15.38 7.23 -13.03
N PRO A 169 15.71 6.91 -11.78
CA PRO A 169 14.87 7.32 -10.66
C PRO A 169 14.96 8.84 -10.48
N GLU A 170 13.82 9.47 -10.19
CA GLU A 170 13.74 10.90 -9.92
C GLU A 170 13.23 11.12 -8.49
N PRO A 171 13.84 12.02 -7.70
CA PRO A 171 13.35 12.34 -6.36
C PRO A 171 12.04 13.13 -6.49
N ARG A 172 10.92 12.44 -6.37
CA ARG A 172 9.55 12.99 -6.44
C ARG A 172 8.86 13.00 -5.10
N ILE A 173 9.24 12.07 -4.25
CA ILE A 173 8.61 11.82 -2.95
C ILE A 173 9.69 11.65 -1.89
N ASP A 174 9.47 12.30 -0.76
CA ASP A 174 10.27 12.14 0.45
C ASP A 174 9.46 11.44 1.53
N LEU A 175 10.14 10.62 2.31
CA LEU A 175 9.61 10.05 3.53
C LEU A 175 9.95 10.96 4.71
N VAL A 176 8.94 11.42 5.40
CA VAL A 176 9.08 12.26 6.58
C VAL A 176 8.42 11.65 7.81
N ALA A 177 8.83 12.08 8.99
CA ALA A 177 8.18 11.76 10.24
C ALA A 177 7.35 12.97 10.71
N ARG A 178 6.03 12.81 10.75
CA ARG A 178 5.14 13.82 11.34
C ARG A 178 5.03 13.61 12.83
N THR A 179 5.23 14.68 13.60
CA THR A 179 4.98 14.65 15.05
C THR A 179 3.47 14.72 15.32
N THR A 180 2.98 13.83 16.19
CA THR A 180 1.58 13.80 16.63
C THR A 180 1.40 14.31 18.07
N ARG A 181 2.50 14.74 18.70
CA ARG A 181 2.54 15.38 20.01
C ARG A 181 3.76 16.29 20.11
N ASP A 182 3.80 17.11 21.15
CA ASP A 182 5.00 17.87 21.49
C ASP A 182 6.08 16.98 22.08
N PHE A 183 7.32 17.26 21.70
CA PHE A 183 8.53 16.64 22.26
C PHE A 183 9.32 17.69 23.05
N LYS A 184 9.90 17.25 24.17
CA LYS A 184 10.79 18.11 24.96
C LYS A 184 12.22 18.04 24.42
N GLN A 185 12.94 19.13 24.53
CA GLN A 185 14.36 19.13 24.20
C GLN A 185 15.12 18.05 25.02
N GLY A 186 15.88 17.21 24.31
CA GLY A 186 16.63 16.09 24.92
C GLY A 186 15.78 14.84 25.20
N GLU A 187 14.51 14.80 24.78
CA GLU A 187 13.69 13.60 24.88
C GLU A 187 14.26 12.48 23.99
N ILE A 188 14.43 11.30 24.56
CA ILE A 188 14.92 10.14 23.82
C ILE A 188 13.75 9.46 23.10
N LEU A 189 13.82 9.41 21.78
CA LEU A 189 12.89 8.67 20.95
C LEU A 189 13.17 7.16 21.09
N LYS A 190 12.17 6.41 21.49
CA LYS A 190 12.28 4.95 21.66
C LYS A 190 11.34 4.24 20.70
N ILE A 191 11.84 3.20 20.05
CA ILE A 191 11.00 2.28 19.29
C ILE A 191 10.07 1.57 20.28
N THR A 192 8.77 1.77 20.13
CA THR A 192 7.73 1.17 20.98
C THR A 192 7.22 -0.15 20.42
N ASP A 193 7.34 -0.35 19.12
CA ASP A 193 7.02 -1.59 18.43
C ASP A 193 8.16 -1.98 17.48
N PRO A 194 9.00 -2.95 17.88
CA PRO A 194 10.13 -3.40 17.06
C PRO A 194 9.72 -4.03 15.72
N HIS A 195 8.52 -4.59 15.62
CA HIS A 195 8.04 -5.22 14.39
C HIS A 195 7.60 -4.20 13.34
N HIS A 196 7.10 -3.06 13.77
CA HIS A 196 6.61 -1.99 12.89
C HIS A 196 7.54 -0.78 12.88
N HIS A 197 8.63 -0.81 13.66
CA HIS A 197 9.57 0.31 13.85
C HIS A 197 8.88 1.60 14.30
N ALA A 198 7.76 1.47 15.01
CA ALA A 198 6.97 2.60 15.46
C ALA A 198 7.64 3.32 16.63
N VAL A 199 7.60 4.65 16.60
CA VAL A 199 8.02 5.53 17.69
C VAL A 199 6.80 6.31 18.18
N ALA A 200 6.53 6.25 19.47
CA ALA A 200 5.36 6.93 20.04
C ALA A 200 5.39 8.44 19.75
N GLY A 201 4.37 8.96 19.14
CA GLY A 201 4.24 10.37 18.78
C GLY A 201 4.84 10.76 17.42
N LEU A 202 5.30 9.77 16.63
CA LEU A 202 5.73 9.96 15.24
C LEU A 202 4.90 9.10 14.30
N GLU A 203 4.51 9.64 13.16
CA GLU A 203 3.84 8.93 12.08
C GLU A 203 4.59 9.16 10.76
N PRO A 204 4.84 8.11 9.95
CA PRO A 204 5.46 8.26 8.66
C PRO A 204 4.48 8.85 7.64
N GLU A 205 4.97 9.71 6.77
CA GLU A 205 4.22 10.26 5.63
C GLU A 205 5.10 10.34 4.39
N LEU A 206 4.49 10.14 3.22
CA LEU A 206 5.09 10.38 1.92
C LEU A 206 4.61 11.73 1.40
N ILE A 207 5.52 12.67 1.24
CA ILE A 207 5.22 14.02 0.75
C ILE A 207 5.97 14.30 -0.55
N PRO A 208 5.50 15.25 -1.38
CA PRO A 208 6.27 15.69 -2.54
C PRO A 208 7.68 16.13 -2.13
N ALA A 209 8.69 15.66 -2.86
CA ALA A 209 10.07 16.06 -2.64
C ALA A 209 10.23 17.55 -2.96
N GLU A 210 10.66 18.34 -1.99
CA GLU A 210 11.05 19.71 -2.20
C GLU A 210 12.53 19.76 -2.56
N ARG A 211 12.87 20.52 -3.59
CA ARG A 211 14.26 20.62 -4.07
C ARG A 211 15.19 21.34 -3.10
N ASP A 212 14.64 22.05 -2.12
CA ASP A 212 15.38 22.81 -1.10
C ASP A 212 14.91 22.45 0.33
N HIS A 213 15.32 21.28 0.81
CA HIS A 213 15.18 20.95 2.24
C HIS A 213 16.22 21.65 3.14
N ALA A 214 17.04 22.55 2.59
CA ALA A 214 18.06 23.27 3.36
C ALA A 214 17.49 24.13 4.50
N ASP A 215 16.19 24.48 4.41
CA ASP A 215 15.52 25.34 5.38
C ASP A 215 14.43 24.61 6.22
N THR A 216 14.29 23.30 6.08
CA THR A 216 13.37 22.57 6.95
C THR A 216 14.04 22.42 8.32
N PRO A 217 13.52 23.03 9.39
CA PRO A 217 14.11 22.85 10.71
C PRO A 217 14.08 21.35 11.04
N VAL A 218 15.26 20.77 11.17
CA VAL A 218 15.40 19.45 11.77
C VAL A 218 14.93 19.61 13.22
N PRO A 219 13.87 18.89 13.64
CA PRO A 219 13.35 19.02 14.99
C PRO A 219 14.36 18.57 16.05
#